data_b936432b7f0759a1568f73c4f947bd3f
#
_entry.id   b936432b7f0759a1568f73c4f947bd3f
#
_cell.length_a   1.000
_cell.length_b   1.000
_cell.length_c   1.000
_cell.angle_alpha   90.00
_cell.angle_beta   90.00
_cell.angle_gamma   90.00
#
_symmetry.space_group_name_H-M   'P 1'
#
loop_
_entity.id
_entity.type
_entity.pdbx_description
1 polymer ?
#
loop_
_entity_poly.entity_id
_entity_poly.type
_entity_poly.pdbx_seq_one_letter_code
_entity_poly.pdbx_strand_id
1 'polypeptide(L)'
;MPINTGTPSYSSTAGFILDLDSLIEEAFERCGLQDRTGYELKTARRSINLMIAEWANRGLNLWTIQQREATVTSGTKVLSGTALYSVDSAGNATTDDNDSSQIVDIDSAVMSNSSGDYSMTKIGRSTYWDYTVKTTQGRPAQFYFERTILPKVYLFPAADATYTFKYYASLRMTDINAYTKNAMIPFRFL
;
A
#
# COMPACT_ATOMS: atom_id res chain seq x y z
N MET A 1 21.15 -6.15 -8.40
CA MET A 1 21.24 -5.37 -7.16
C MET A 1 20.08 -5.78 -6.29
N PRO A 2 20.26 -6.25 -5.05
CA PRO A 2 19.15 -6.57 -4.19
C PRO A 2 18.47 -5.26 -3.79
N ILE A 3 17.18 -5.14 -4.11
CA ILE A 3 16.33 -4.04 -3.64
C ILE A 3 16.09 -4.33 -2.15
N ASN A 4 16.56 -3.43 -1.29
CA ASN A 4 16.32 -3.52 0.14
C ASN A 4 14.84 -3.25 0.41
N THR A 5 14.05 -4.31 0.55
CA THR A 5 12.62 -4.28 0.90
C THR A 5 12.40 -4.31 2.42
N GLY A 6 13.45 -4.09 3.20
CA GLY A 6 13.31 -3.85 4.63
C GLY A 6 12.51 -2.57 4.88
N THR A 7 11.58 -2.61 5.83
CA THR A 7 11.12 -1.42 6.55
C THR A 7 12.31 -0.47 6.65
N PRO A 8 12.20 0.80 6.25
CA PRO A 8 13.33 1.70 6.39
C PRO A 8 13.67 1.80 7.87
N SER A 9 14.52 0.88 8.32
CA SER A 9 15.28 1.03 9.54
C SER A 9 16.29 2.13 9.18
N TYR A 10 15.90 3.36 9.36
CA TYR A 10 16.82 4.48 9.29
C TYR A 10 17.82 4.29 10.41
N SER A 11 18.88 3.54 10.11
CA SER A 11 20.06 3.42 10.94
C SER A 11 20.67 4.83 11.05
N SER A 12 20.57 5.33 12.17
CA SER A 12 21.07 6.41 12.99
C SER A 12 22.21 7.33 12.52
N THR A 13 22.69 7.33 11.31
CA THR A 13 23.88 8.16 10.98
C THR A 13 23.69 9.22 9.92
N ALA A 14 22.56 9.32 9.24
CA ALA A 14 22.32 10.35 8.22
C ALA A 14 20.85 10.73 8.02
N GLY A 15 19.92 10.32 8.86
CA GLY A 15 18.49 10.59 8.72
C GLY A 15 17.95 11.43 9.85
N PHE A 16 17.42 12.60 9.55
CA PHE A 16 16.58 13.33 10.48
C PHE A 16 15.32 12.51 10.72
N ILE A 17 15.17 11.99 11.94
CA ILE A 17 13.99 11.24 12.38
C ILE A 17 13.07 12.23 13.08
N LEU A 18 11.96 12.55 12.47
CA LEU A 18 10.93 13.35 13.08
C LEU A 18 9.86 12.39 13.64
N ASP A 19 9.95 12.10 14.93
CA ASP A 19 8.88 11.43 15.63
C ASP A 19 7.68 12.39 15.82
N LEU A 20 6.52 11.82 16.07
CA LEU A 20 5.30 12.60 16.22
C LEU A 20 5.38 13.57 17.41
N ASP A 21 6.04 13.16 18.48
CA ASP A 21 6.14 13.95 19.70
C ASP A 21 6.95 15.22 19.43
N SER A 22 8.12 15.09 18.81
CA SER A 22 8.96 16.23 18.40
C SER A 22 8.25 17.17 17.42
N LEU A 23 7.47 16.63 16.48
CA LEU A 23 6.68 17.44 15.56
C LEU A 23 5.62 18.27 16.28
N ILE A 24 4.92 17.65 17.22
CA ILE A 24 3.90 18.34 18.03
C ILE A 24 4.58 19.40 18.92
N GLU A 25 5.72 19.08 19.53
CA GLU A 25 6.48 20.03 20.34
C GLU A 25 6.83 21.28 19.54
N GLU A 26 7.44 21.12 18.40
CA GLU A 26 7.80 22.25 17.56
C GLU A 26 6.57 23.07 17.14
N ALA A 27 5.45 22.42 16.83
CA ALA A 27 4.22 23.11 16.48
C ALA A 27 3.68 23.98 17.63
N PHE A 28 3.71 23.46 18.87
CA PHE A 28 3.30 24.22 20.06
C PHE A 28 4.24 25.40 20.34
N GLU A 29 5.55 25.19 20.24
CA GLU A 29 6.54 26.25 20.39
C GLU A 29 6.33 27.38 19.39
N ARG A 30 6.10 27.05 18.12
CA ARG A 30 5.78 28.06 17.08
C ARG A 30 4.48 28.83 17.37
N CYS A 31 3.54 28.20 18.06
CA CYS A 31 2.30 28.87 18.51
C CYS A 31 2.48 29.66 19.82
N GLY A 32 3.67 29.62 20.44
CA GLY A 32 3.94 30.31 21.71
C GLY A 32 3.34 29.63 22.95
N LEU A 33 2.96 28.36 22.83
CA LEU A 33 2.37 27.57 23.91
C LEU A 33 3.47 26.71 24.55
N GLN A 34 3.79 26.95 25.82
CA GLN A 34 4.84 26.23 26.55
C GLN A 34 4.33 25.06 27.40
N ASP A 35 3.10 25.17 27.90
CA ASP A 35 2.50 24.14 28.75
C ASP A 35 1.57 23.24 27.93
N ARG A 36 1.77 21.93 28.05
CA ARG A 36 1.02 20.91 27.30
C ARG A 36 0.32 19.96 28.23
N THR A 37 -0.96 19.76 27.99
CA THR A 37 -1.75 18.73 28.68
C THR A 37 -1.83 17.46 27.84
N GLY A 38 -2.06 16.31 28.47
CA GLY A 38 -2.27 15.06 27.75
C GLY A 38 -3.51 15.06 26.85
N TYR A 39 -4.46 15.96 27.10
CA TYR A 39 -5.63 16.17 26.25
C TYR A 39 -5.26 16.88 24.94
N GLU A 40 -4.42 17.90 25.03
CA GLU A 40 -3.94 18.66 23.86
C GLU A 40 -3.09 17.77 22.94
N LEU A 41 -2.22 16.94 23.49
CA LEU A 41 -1.46 15.97 22.73
C LEU A 41 -2.36 14.97 21.98
N LYS A 42 -3.44 14.46 22.60
CA LYS A 42 -4.41 13.61 21.93
C LYS A 42 -5.12 14.32 20.79
N THR A 43 -5.47 15.60 20.99
CA THR A 43 -6.15 16.41 19.99
C THR A 43 -5.22 16.68 18.82
N ALA A 44 -3.96 17.05 19.07
CA ALA A 44 -2.95 17.26 18.04
C ALA A 44 -2.73 15.99 17.19
N ARG A 45 -2.57 14.82 17.84
CA ARG A 45 -2.43 13.55 17.13
C ARG A 45 -3.63 13.24 16.23
N ARG A 46 -4.85 13.47 16.73
CA ARG A 46 -6.06 13.27 15.92
C ARG A 46 -6.10 14.22 14.72
N SER A 47 -5.71 15.47 14.91
CA SER A 47 -5.65 16.47 13.84
C SER A 47 -4.65 16.07 12.75
N ILE A 48 -3.47 15.56 13.13
CA ILE A 48 -2.48 15.06 12.17
C ILE A 48 -3.02 13.86 11.39
N ASN A 49 -3.65 12.89 12.04
CA ASN A 49 -4.25 11.74 11.35
C ASN A 49 -5.36 12.17 10.37
N LEU A 50 -6.19 13.16 10.73
CA LEU A 50 -7.18 13.72 9.83
C LEU A 50 -6.53 14.43 8.63
N MET A 51 -5.45 15.16 8.85
CA MET A 51 -4.68 15.80 7.77
C MET A 51 -4.07 14.77 6.82
N ILE A 52 -3.47 13.70 7.35
CA ILE A 52 -2.93 12.60 6.56
C ILE A 52 -4.03 11.93 5.72
N ALA A 53 -5.20 11.69 6.31
CA ALA A 53 -6.35 11.14 5.59
C ALA A 53 -6.84 12.08 4.49
N GLU A 54 -6.84 13.40 4.73
CA GLU A 54 -7.19 14.39 3.71
C GLU A 54 -6.16 14.39 2.57
N TRP A 55 -4.87 14.31 2.86
CA TRP A 55 -3.83 14.23 1.84
C TRP A 55 -3.98 12.99 0.96
N ALA A 56 -4.26 11.85 1.57
CA ALA A 56 -4.54 10.62 0.83
C ALA A 56 -5.75 10.78 -0.11
N ASN A 57 -6.81 11.45 0.34
CA ASN A 57 -8.00 11.73 -0.49
C ASN A 57 -7.72 12.71 -1.63
N ARG A 58 -6.75 13.61 -1.45
CA ARG A 58 -6.29 14.52 -2.52
C ARG A 58 -5.31 13.88 -3.51
N GLY A 59 -4.97 12.61 -3.31
CA GLY A 59 -4.03 11.90 -4.16
C GLY A 59 -2.56 12.27 -3.92
N LEU A 60 -2.23 12.84 -2.76
CA LEU A 60 -0.85 13.10 -2.37
C LEU A 60 -0.19 11.82 -1.85
N ASN A 61 0.08 10.89 -2.75
CA ASN A 61 0.55 9.55 -2.43
C ASN A 61 1.84 9.15 -3.16
N LEU A 62 2.62 10.12 -3.63
CA LEU A 62 3.82 9.89 -4.44
C LEU A 62 4.85 8.96 -3.77
N TRP A 63 4.96 9.02 -2.44
CA TRP A 63 5.90 8.19 -1.68
C TRP A 63 5.27 6.92 -1.09
N THR A 64 3.98 6.71 -1.29
CA THR A 64 3.26 5.52 -0.83
C THR A 64 3.00 4.51 -1.95
N ILE A 65 3.57 4.74 -3.14
CA ILE A 65 3.51 3.78 -4.24
C ILE A 65 4.56 2.71 -4.01
N GLN A 66 4.12 1.46 -3.89
CA GLN A 66 4.99 0.32 -3.64
C GLN A 66 4.74 -0.77 -4.68
N GLN A 67 5.83 -1.42 -5.08
CA GLN A 67 5.73 -2.67 -5.84
C GLN A 67 5.39 -3.81 -4.89
N ARG A 68 4.36 -4.58 -5.24
CA ARG A 68 3.93 -5.77 -4.50
C ARG A 68 3.79 -6.96 -5.43
N GLU A 69 3.87 -8.13 -4.84
CA GLU A 69 3.73 -9.40 -5.57
C GLU A 69 2.73 -10.29 -4.84
N ALA A 70 1.96 -11.06 -5.61
CA ALA A 70 1.00 -12.03 -5.10
C ALA A 70 1.09 -13.31 -5.93
N THR A 71 1.08 -14.45 -5.27
CA THR A 71 1.05 -15.74 -5.97
C THR A 71 -0.37 -16.06 -6.42
N VAL A 72 -0.50 -16.40 -7.69
CA VAL A 72 -1.76 -16.80 -8.33
C VAL A 72 -1.65 -18.25 -8.72
N THR A 73 -2.44 -19.11 -8.10
CA THR A 73 -2.50 -20.55 -8.44
C THR A 73 -3.51 -20.83 -9.54
N SER A 74 -3.36 -21.97 -10.20
CA SER A 74 -4.32 -22.41 -11.24
C SER A 74 -5.77 -22.38 -10.72
N GLY A 75 -6.69 -21.90 -11.53
CA GLY A 75 -8.11 -21.71 -11.19
C GLY A 75 -8.42 -20.41 -10.44
N THR A 76 -7.41 -19.68 -9.99
CA THR A 76 -7.61 -18.40 -9.28
C THR A 76 -8.16 -17.34 -10.23
N LYS A 77 -9.28 -16.74 -9.85
CA LYS A 77 -9.93 -15.61 -10.54
C LYS A 77 -10.08 -14.38 -9.65
N VAL A 78 -9.90 -14.54 -8.34
CA VAL A 78 -10.05 -13.44 -7.36
C VAL A 78 -8.93 -13.55 -6.34
N LEU A 79 -8.23 -12.44 -6.12
CA LEU A 79 -7.26 -12.23 -5.06
C LEU A 79 -7.86 -11.28 -4.02
N SER A 80 -7.82 -11.64 -2.74
CA SER A 80 -8.34 -10.81 -1.65
C SER A 80 -7.60 -11.06 -0.35
N GLY A 81 -7.65 -10.11 0.56
CA GLY A 81 -7.04 -10.25 1.88
C GLY A 81 -5.55 -10.58 1.80
N THR A 82 -5.13 -11.63 2.48
CA THR A 82 -3.73 -12.07 2.55
C THR A 82 -3.10 -12.43 1.19
N ALA A 83 -3.91 -12.76 0.19
CA ALA A 83 -3.44 -13.07 -1.16
C ALA A 83 -2.94 -11.83 -1.93
N LEU A 84 -3.17 -10.62 -1.43
CA LEU A 84 -2.65 -9.37 -1.99
C LEU A 84 -1.43 -8.85 -1.22
N TYR A 85 -0.77 -9.68 -0.44
CA TYR A 85 0.45 -9.27 0.26
C TYR A 85 1.68 -9.31 -0.63
N SER A 86 2.61 -8.41 -0.35
CA SER A 86 3.95 -8.54 -0.89
C SER A 86 4.68 -9.65 -0.14
N VAL A 87 5.27 -10.55 -0.88
CA VAL A 87 6.37 -11.38 -0.40
C VAL A 87 7.67 -10.68 -0.77
N ASP A 88 8.62 -10.67 0.16
CA ASP A 88 9.96 -10.23 -0.17
C ASP A 88 10.61 -11.20 -1.18
N SER A 89 11.76 -10.83 -1.73
CA SER A 89 12.51 -11.69 -2.67
C SER A 89 12.92 -13.06 -2.08
N ALA A 90 12.75 -13.26 -0.75
CA ALA A 90 12.98 -14.51 -0.04
C ALA A 90 11.67 -15.29 0.23
N GLY A 91 10.51 -14.78 -0.20
CA GLY A 91 9.22 -15.42 0.00
C GLY A 91 8.59 -15.22 1.38
N ASN A 92 9.15 -14.33 2.20
CA ASN A 92 8.58 -14.03 3.51
C ASN A 92 7.54 -12.90 3.38
N ALA A 93 6.36 -13.11 3.94
CA ALA A 93 5.40 -12.02 4.09
C ALA A 93 6.00 -10.96 5.02
N THR A 94 6.15 -9.73 4.54
CA THR A 94 6.61 -8.61 5.36
C THR A 94 5.49 -8.27 6.33
N THR A 95 5.70 -8.50 7.62
CA THR A 95 4.66 -8.55 8.64
C THR A 95 4.08 -7.19 9.05
N ASP A 96 4.71 -6.09 8.68
CA ASP A 96 4.31 -4.77 9.18
C ASP A 96 3.47 -3.93 8.20
N ASP A 97 3.47 -4.24 6.90
CA ASP A 97 2.73 -3.50 5.87
C ASP A 97 1.70 -4.36 5.13
N ASN A 98 1.32 -5.50 5.69
CA ASN A 98 0.57 -6.55 5.03
C ASN A 98 -0.95 -6.37 5.03
N ASP A 99 -1.43 -5.19 5.34
CA ASP A 99 -2.87 -4.95 5.31
C ASP A 99 -3.32 -4.55 3.90
N SER A 100 -3.99 -5.47 3.21
CA SER A 100 -4.61 -5.18 1.92
C SER A 100 -5.61 -4.01 1.98
N SER A 101 -6.14 -3.70 3.17
CA SER A 101 -7.02 -2.56 3.38
C SER A 101 -6.34 -1.21 3.13
N GLN A 102 -5.01 -1.19 3.13
CA GLN A 102 -4.24 0.01 2.83
C GLN A 102 -4.12 0.30 1.33
N ILE A 103 -4.45 -0.66 0.46
CA ILE A 103 -4.39 -0.47 -1.00
C ILE A 103 -5.54 0.43 -1.44
N VAL A 104 -5.21 1.61 -1.89
CA VAL A 104 -6.18 2.58 -2.43
C VAL A 104 -6.46 2.31 -3.90
N ASP A 105 -5.41 2.04 -4.68
CA ASP A 105 -5.51 1.71 -6.10
C ASP A 105 -4.32 0.87 -6.58
N ILE A 106 -4.47 0.24 -7.73
CA ILE A 106 -3.42 -0.43 -8.48
C ILE A 106 -3.22 0.33 -9.78
N ASP A 107 -2.02 0.88 -9.97
CA ASP A 107 -1.72 1.72 -11.13
C ASP A 107 -1.39 0.87 -12.35
N SER A 108 -0.52 -0.12 -12.17
CA SER A 108 -0.10 -1.03 -13.23
C SER A 108 0.18 -2.42 -12.66
N ALA A 109 0.05 -3.42 -13.50
CA ALA A 109 0.31 -4.81 -13.12
C ALA A 109 0.87 -5.61 -14.28
N VAL A 110 1.63 -6.63 -13.93
CA VAL A 110 2.13 -7.64 -14.87
C VAL A 110 1.90 -9.04 -14.29
N MET A 111 1.69 -10.01 -15.15
CA MET A 111 1.65 -11.41 -14.80
C MET A 111 2.97 -12.05 -15.17
N SER A 112 3.68 -12.59 -14.20
CA SER A 112 5.02 -13.16 -14.36
C SER A 112 4.99 -14.67 -14.26
N ASN A 113 5.77 -15.33 -15.10
CA ASN A 113 6.10 -16.75 -15.02
C ASN A 113 7.57 -16.97 -15.39
N SER A 114 7.99 -18.24 -15.49
CA SER A 114 9.36 -18.61 -15.87
C SER A 114 9.79 -18.10 -17.27
N SER A 115 8.83 -17.75 -18.13
CA SER A 115 9.10 -17.29 -19.50
C SER A 115 9.18 -15.77 -19.62
N GLY A 116 8.75 -15.01 -18.61
CA GLY A 116 8.83 -13.56 -18.59
C GLY A 116 7.64 -12.87 -17.95
N ASP A 117 7.64 -11.55 -18.05
CA ASP A 117 6.60 -10.65 -17.53
C ASP A 117 5.66 -10.22 -18.65
N TYR A 118 4.36 -10.37 -18.41
CA TYR A 118 3.29 -10.04 -19.38
C TYR A 118 2.44 -8.92 -18.83
N SER A 119 2.37 -7.82 -19.55
CA SER A 119 1.56 -6.67 -19.16
C SER A 119 0.09 -7.02 -19.04
N MET A 120 -0.57 -6.47 -18.04
CA MET A 120 -2.01 -6.62 -17.81
C MET A 120 -2.75 -5.32 -18.03
N THR A 121 -3.97 -5.41 -18.54
CA THR A 121 -4.83 -4.25 -18.75
C THR A 121 -5.82 -4.11 -17.58
N LYS A 122 -5.82 -2.94 -16.97
CA LYS A 122 -6.85 -2.58 -15.98
C LYS A 122 -8.18 -2.31 -16.67
N ILE A 123 -9.22 -3.01 -16.23
CA ILE A 123 -10.59 -2.86 -16.79
C ILE A 123 -11.56 -2.32 -15.72
N GLY A 124 -12.66 -1.76 -16.20
CA GLY A 124 -13.72 -1.29 -15.33
C GLY A 124 -14.62 -2.40 -14.81
N ARG A 125 -15.40 -2.10 -13.77
CA ARG A 125 -16.38 -3.02 -13.19
C ARG A 125 -17.38 -3.53 -14.22
N SER A 126 -17.96 -2.63 -15.03
CA SER A 126 -18.92 -2.98 -16.07
C SER A 126 -18.33 -3.99 -17.05
N THR A 127 -17.15 -3.72 -17.58
CA THR A 127 -16.47 -4.60 -18.53
C THR A 127 -16.22 -5.98 -17.96
N TYR A 128 -15.80 -6.07 -16.69
CA TYR A 128 -15.61 -7.37 -16.04
C TYR A 128 -16.93 -8.15 -15.89
N TRP A 129 -18.02 -7.45 -15.56
CA TRP A 129 -19.33 -8.09 -15.36
C TRP A 129 -20.00 -8.48 -16.69
N ASP A 130 -19.63 -7.88 -17.80
CA ASP A 130 -20.13 -8.20 -19.14
C ASP A 130 -19.60 -9.54 -19.68
N TYR A 131 -18.52 -10.09 -19.09
CA TYR A 131 -18.01 -11.39 -19.49
C TYR A 131 -19.00 -12.50 -19.12
N THR A 132 -19.46 -13.22 -20.15
CA THR A 132 -20.45 -14.29 -19.98
C THR A 132 -19.90 -15.49 -19.19
N VAL A 133 -18.64 -15.87 -19.43
CA VAL A 133 -17.99 -17.03 -18.79
C VAL A 133 -16.74 -16.56 -18.06
N LYS A 134 -16.88 -16.37 -16.73
CA LYS A 134 -15.79 -15.91 -15.85
C LYS A 134 -14.85 -17.03 -15.37
N THR A 135 -15.17 -18.28 -15.73
CA THR A 135 -14.38 -19.47 -15.37
C THR A 135 -13.47 -19.94 -16.50
N THR A 136 -13.49 -19.25 -17.64
CA THR A 136 -12.55 -19.53 -18.73
C THR A 136 -11.13 -19.44 -18.21
N GLN A 137 -10.36 -20.53 -18.34
CA GLN A 137 -8.97 -20.58 -17.91
C GLN A 137 -8.03 -20.15 -19.03
N GLY A 138 -6.97 -19.50 -18.65
CA GLY A 138 -5.92 -19.03 -19.53
C GLY A 138 -4.96 -18.13 -18.75
N ARG A 139 -3.90 -17.66 -19.43
CA ARG A 139 -3.03 -16.67 -18.81
C ARG A 139 -3.84 -15.38 -18.56
N PRO A 140 -3.93 -14.91 -17.30
CA PRO A 140 -4.62 -13.65 -17.01
C PRO A 140 -3.98 -12.48 -17.75
N ALA A 141 -4.79 -11.74 -18.51
CA ALA A 141 -4.37 -10.58 -19.30
C ALA A 141 -5.04 -9.28 -18.84
N GLN A 142 -6.10 -9.39 -18.08
CA GLN A 142 -6.88 -8.27 -17.61
C GLN A 142 -7.17 -8.39 -16.13
N PHE A 143 -7.28 -7.26 -15.44
CA PHE A 143 -7.67 -7.23 -14.05
C PHE A 143 -8.64 -6.10 -13.76
N TYR A 144 -9.54 -6.34 -12.81
CA TYR A 144 -10.44 -5.35 -12.23
C TYR A 144 -10.14 -5.23 -10.74
N PHE A 145 -9.87 -4.02 -10.26
CA PHE A 145 -9.65 -3.73 -8.86
C PHE A 145 -10.92 -3.18 -8.21
N GLU A 146 -11.44 -3.91 -7.23
CA GLU A 146 -12.63 -3.52 -6.46
C GLU A 146 -12.21 -2.80 -5.18
N ARG A 147 -12.52 -1.50 -5.12
CA ARG A 147 -12.22 -0.63 -3.99
C ARG A 147 -13.28 -0.79 -2.90
N THR A 148 -13.06 -1.72 -2.01
CA THR A 148 -13.87 -1.96 -0.81
C THR A 148 -12.99 -1.84 0.42
N ILE A 149 -13.56 -1.94 1.63
CA ILE A 149 -12.79 -1.96 2.88
C ILE A 149 -11.74 -3.08 2.86
N LEU A 150 -12.11 -4.23 2.30
CA LEU A 150 -11.18 -5.32 1.98
C LEU A 150 -11.09 -5.43 0.46
N PRO A 151 -10.11 -4.76 -0.17
CA PRO A 151 -10.03 -4.69 -1.62
C PRO A 151 -9.81 -6.06 -2.24
N LYS A 152 -10.31 -6.20 -3.48
CA LYS A 152 -10.22 -7.43 -4.25
C LYS A 152 -9.71 -7.13 -5.65
N VAL A 153 -8.92 -8.04 -6.18
CA VAL A 153 -8.50 -8.04 -7.58
C VAL A 153 -9.15 -9.21 -8.29
N TYR A 154 -9.91 -8.92 -9.30
CA TYR A 154 -10.50 -9.90 -10.20
C TYR A 154 -9.64 -10.05 -11.44
N LEU A 155 -9.28 -11.27 -11.76
CA LEU A 155 -8.43 -11.61 -12.91
C LEU A 155 -9.30 -12.19 -14.04
N PHE A 156 -8.96 -11.87 -15.27
CA PHE A 156 -9.60 -12.47 -16.44
C PHE A 156 -8.56 -12.68 -17.57
N PRO A 157 -8.54 -13.89 -18.15
CA PRO A 157 -9.15 -15.14 -17.73
C PRO A 157 -8.70 -15.62 -16.35
N ALA A 158 -9.37 -16.63 -15.77
CA ALA A 158 -8.87 -17.30 -14.58
C ALA A 158 -7.53 -18.01 -14.90
N ALA A 159 -6.62 -18.04 -13.94
CA ALA A 159 -5.29 -18.61 -14.16
C ALA A 159 -5.36 -20.10 -14.56
N ASP A 160 -4.65 -20.49 -15.60
CA ASP A 160 -4.50 -21.90 -16.04
C ASP A 160 -3.29 -22.59 -15.37
N ALA A 161 -2.35 -21.83 -14.86
CA ALA A 161 -1.14 -22.30 -14.20
C ALA A 161 -0.81 -21.41 -12.98
N THR A 162 0.34 -21.67 -12.35
CA THR A 162 0.84 -20.82 -11.28
C THR A 162 1.61 -19.65 -11.88
N TYR A 163 1.26 -18.45 -11.46
CA TYR A 163 1.86 -17.18 -11.86
C TYR A 163 2.19 -16.33 -10.64
N THR A 164 3.04 -15.31 -10.85
CA THR A 164 3.23 -14.23 -9.88
C THR A 164 2.60 -12.95 -10.45
N PHE A 165 1.60 -12.44 -9.74
CA PHE A 165 0.98 -11.15 -10.03
C PHE A 165 1.82 -10.06 -9.38
N LYS A 166 2.57 -9.29 -10.18
CA LYS A 166 3.36 -8.14 -9.72
C LYS A 166 2.61 -6.86 -10.06
N TYR A 167 2.51 -5.96 -9.10
CA TYR A 167 1.73 -4.75 -9.29
C TYR A 167 2.29 -3.57 -8.49
N TYR A 168 2.07 -2.37 -8.98
CA TYR A 168 2.32 -1.14 -8.26
C TYR A 168 1.03 -0.69 -7.59
N ALA A 169 1.06 -0.65 -6.26
CA ALA A 169 -0.08 -0.24 -5.45
C ALA A 169 0.17 1.15 -4.86
N SER A 170 -0.82 2.02 -4.99
CA SER A 170 -0.92 3.24 -4.22
C SER A 170 -1.48 2.90 -2.85
N LEU A 171 -0.72 3.12 -1.79
CA LEU A 171 -1.13 2.81 -0.43
C LEU A 171 -1.64 4.05 0.29
N ARG A 172 -2.54 3.85 1.21
CA ARG A 172 -2.89 4.86 2.21
C ARG A 172 -1.73 5.01 3.20
N MET A 173 -1.41 6.22 3.60
CA MET A 173 -0.49 6.46 4.71
C MET A 173 -1.09 5.88 6.00
N THR A 174 -0.27 5.17 6.77
CA THR A 174 -0.69 4.56 8.04
C THR A 174 -0.98 5.63 9.08
N ASP A 175 -2.03 5.39 9.86
CA ASP A 175 -2.37 6.25 10.99
C ASP A 175 -1.26 6.18 12.06
N ILE A 176 -0.89 7.32 12.60
CA ILE A 176 0.08 7.40 13.69
C ILE A 176 -0.67 7.11 15.01
N ASN A 177 -0.52 5.90 15.53
CA ASN A 177 -1.24 5.44 16.71
C ASN A 177 -0.44 5.56 18.02
N ALA A 178 0.85 5.88 17.94
CA ALA A 178 1.73 6.10 19.10
C ALA A 178 2.64 7.30 18.87
N TYR A 179 3.00 8.00 19.94
CA TYR A 179 3.85 9.20 19.89
C TYR A 179 5.29 8.90 19.45
N THR A 180 5.75 7.68 19.67
CA THR A 180 7.08 7.19 19.27
C THR A 180 7.15 6.70 17.82
N LYS A 181 6.06 6.75 17.09
CA LYS A 181 6.02 6.37 15.66
C LYS A 181 6.41 7.54 14.77
N ASN A 182 7.23 7.25 13.79
CA ASN A 182 7.64 8.23 12.79
C ASN A 182 6.48 8.47 11.80
N ALA A 183 6.33 9.73 11.38
CA ALA A 183 5.44 10.05 10.28
C ALA A 183 6.01 9.44 8.98
N MET A 184 5.15 8.82 8.16
CA MET A 184 5.54 8.30 6.83
C MET A 184 5.72 9.44 5.81
N ILE A 185 6.44 10.49 6.18
CA ILE A 185 6.73 11.62 5.32
C ILE A 185 8.24 11.63 5.09
N PRO A 186 8.71 11.55 3.84
CA PRO A 186 10.14 11.66 3.54
C PRO A 186 10.68 13.01 3.98
N PHE A 187 11.85 13.02 4.64
CA PHE A 187 12.48 14.23 5.18
C PHE A 187 12.64 15.36 4.15
N ARG A 188 12.78 15.03 2.86
CA ARG A 188 12.89 16.01 1.76
C ARG A 188 11.61 16.82 1.50
N PHE A 189 10.50 16.45 2.14
CA PHE A 189 9.22 17.17 2.06
C PHE A 189 8.86 17.89 3.37
N LEU A 190 9.72 17.80 4.38
CA LEU A 190 9.63 18.51 5.64
C LEU A 190 10.47 19.79 5.58
#